data_dd2e13f0ac699cbed2d37cdf8e7fec8d
#
_entry.id   dd2e13f0ac699cbed2d37cdf8e7fec8d
#
_cell.length_a   1.000
_cell.length_b   1.000
_cell.length_c   1.000
_cell.angle_alpha   90.00
_cell.angle_beta   90.00
_cell.angle_gamma   90.00
#
_symmetry.space_group_name_H-M   'P 1'
#
loop_
_entity.id
_entity.type
_entity.pdbx_description
1 polymer ?
#
loop_
_entity_poly.entity_id
_entity_poly.type
_entity_poly.pdbx_seq_one_letter_code
_entity_poly.pdbx_strand_id
1 'polypeptide(L)'
;MIPRYSRPEMVAIWSPETKFRIWFEIEAHACDALAALGVIPKSAADTIWEKGGKATFDVARIDEIEAVTKHDVIAFLTHLAEIVGPDARFVHQGMTSSDVLDTCFNMQLVRASDLLLADIDKLLEALKRRAFEHKDTVTIGRSHGIHAEPTTFGVKLALAYAEFERCKQRLIAAREEVATCAISGAVGTFANIDPRVEEHVAAALGLKPEPVSTQVIPRDRHAMFFATLGVVASSIERLATEIRHLQRTEVLEAEEYFSPGQKGSSAMPHKRNPVLTENLTGLARMVRSYSIPAMENVALWHERDISHSSVERMIGPDATVTLDFALARLTSVVDKLLVYPENMMKNLNKFRGLVHSQRVLLALTQAGVSREDAYRLVQRNAMKVWEQGKDFLDELLADQEVRAALSEEDIREKFDLGYHTKHVDTIFKRVFG
;
A
#
# COMPACT_ATOMS: atom_id res chain seq x y z
N MET A 1 17.42 4.19 2.87
CA MET A 1 16.76 3.71 4.14
C MET A 1 17.26 4.52 5.33
N ILE A 2 16.35 4.94 6.21
CA ILE A 2 16.74 5.52 7.51
C ILE A 2 16.18 4.67 8.65
N PRO A 3 16.95 4.42 9.73
CA PRO A 3 16.53 3.52 10.82
C PRO A 3 15.18 3.88 11.44
N ARG A 4 14.87 5.18 11.50
CA ARG A 4 13.62 5.71 12.07
C ARG A 4 12.35 5.19 11.40
N TYR A 5 12.42 4.85 10.10
CA TYR A 5 11.30 4.40 9.28
C TYR A 5 11.55 3.01 8.71
N SER A 6 12.25 2.17 9.47
CA SER A 6 12.64 0.83 9.06
C SER A 6 12.16 -0.20 10.10
N ARG A 7 11.66 -1.34 9.61
CA ARG A 7 11.36 -2.51 10.43
C ARG A 7 12.37 -3.62 10.12
N PRO A 8 12.83 -4.37 11.13
CA PRO A 8 13.96 -5.30 10.96
C PRO A 8 13.74 -6.36 9.88
N GLU A 9 12.53 -6.91 9.78
CA GLU A 9 12.21 -7.99 8.84
C GLU A 9 12.36 -7.54 7.38
N MET A 10 11.90 -6.33 7.06
CA MET A 10 12.02 -5.78 5.71
C MET A 10 13.46 -5.38 5.41
N VAL A 11 14.16 -4.79 6.38
CA VAL A 11 15.58 -4.42 6.24
C VAL A 11 16.45 -5.64 5.97
N ALA A 12 16.16 -6.77 6.63
CA ALA A 12 16.91 -8.03 6.45
C ALA A 12 16.87 -8.55 5.01
N ILE A 13 15.78 -8.32 4.27
CA ILE A 13 15.68 -8.71 2.85
C ILE A 13 16.74 -7.99 2.00
N TRP A 14 17.06 -6.76 2.35
CA TRP A 14 17.96 -5.88 1.60
C TRP A 14 19.39 -5.85 2.14
N SER A 15 19.69 -6.66 3.15
CA SER A 15 21.05 -6.73 3.72
C SER A 15 22.02 -7.33 2.71
N PRO A 16 23.30 -6.91 2.74
CA PRO A 16 24.34 -7.52 1.91
C PRO A 16 24.44 -9.04 2.11
N GLU A 17 24.30 -9.51 3.35
CA GLU A 17 24.36 -10.93 3.69
C GLU A 17 23.24 -11.73 3.01
N THR A 18 22.01 -11.20 3.02
CA THR A 18 20.87 -11.82 2.33
C THR A 18 21.07 -11.81 0.81
N LYS A 19 21.57 -10.69 0.25
CA LYS A 19 21.90 -10.59 -1.17
C LYS A 19 22.91 -11.65 -1.58
N PHE A 20 24.03 -11.78 -0.89
CA PHE A 20 25.07 -12.75 -1.24
C PHE A 20 24.62 -14.20 -1.01
N ARG A 21 23.73 -14.43 -0.04
CA ARG A 21 23.10 -15.74 0.13
C ARG A 21 22.25 -16.13 -1.07
N ILE A 22 21.43 -15.20 -1.57
CA ILE A 22 20.61 -15.43 -2.79
C ILE A 22 21.51 -15.65 -4.00
N TRP A 23 22.59 -14.87 -4.16
CA TRP A 23 23.53 -15.05 -5.26
C TRP A 23 24.14 -16.44 -5.23
N PHE A 24 24.55 -16.90 -4.06
CA PHE A 24 25.06 -18.27 -3.90
C PHE A 24 24.00 -19.32 -4.28
N GLU A 25 22.77 -19.17 -3.82
CA GLU A 25 21.68 -20.10 -4.13
C GLU A 25 21.42 -20.19 -5.65
N ILE A 26 21.43 -19.06 -6.36
CA ILE A 26 21.29 -19.02 -7.81
C ILE A 26 22.42 -19.80 -8.48
N GLU A 27 23.67 -19.52 -8.12
CA GLU A 27 24.86 -20.17 -8.69
C GLU A 27 24.91 -21.67 -8.38
N ALA A 28 24.60 -22.06 -7.17
CA ALA A 28 24.61 -23.45 -6.74
C ALA A 28 23.52 -24.28 -7.42
N HIS A 29 22.28 -23.74 -7.58
CA HIS A 29 21.22 -24.39 -8.36
C HIS A 29 21.57 -24.48 -9.84
N ALA A 30 22.24 -23.46 -10.40
CA ALA A 30 22.74 -23.55 -11.77
C ALA A 30 23.77 -24.70 -11.92
N CYS A 31 24.67 -24.86 -10.94
CA CYS A 31 25.62 -25.98 -10.92
C CYS A 31 24.91 -27.35 -10.78
N ASP A 32 23.84 -27.45 -9.99
CA ASP A 32 23.02 -28.67 -9.90
C ASP A 32 22.45 -29.08 -11.27
N ALA A 33 21.88 -28.10 -11.98
CA ALA A 33 21.32 -28.34 -13.31
C ALA A 33 22.41 -28.71 -14.31
N LEU A 34 23.55 -28.01 -14.33
CA LEU A 34 24.69 -28.33 -15.20
C LEU A 34 25.24 -29.75 -14.90
N ALA A 35 25.28 -30.16 -13.63
CA ALA A 35 25.69 -31.53 -13.26
C ALA A 35 24.67 -32.57 -13.74
N ALA A 36 23.38 -32.31 -13.59
CA ALA A 36 22.31 -33.18 -14.08
C ALA A 36 22.35 -33.34 -15.63
N LEU A 37 22.80 -32.32 -16.33
CA LEU A 37 23.02 -32.33 -17.78
C LEU A 37 24.35 -32.94 -18.21
N GLY A 38 25.21 -33.34 -17.26
CA GLY A 38 26.54 -33.90 -17.54
C GLY A 38 27.58 -32.88 -18.02
N VAL A 39 27.32 -31.60 -17.89
CA VAL A 39 28.24 -30.51 -18.30
C VAL A 39 29.37 -30.34 -17.27
N ILE A 40 29.08 -30.51 -16.01
CA ILE A 40 30.05 -30.50 -14.90
C ILE A 40 29.98 -31.79 -14.08
N PRO A 41 31.04 -32.18 -13.35
CA PRO A 41 30.98 -33.33 -12.46
C PRO A 41 29.98 -33.12 -11.34
N LYS A 42 29.16 -34.14 -11.03
CA LYS A 42 28.25 -34.08 -9.86
C LYS A 42 29.00 -33.79 -8.55
N SER A 43 30.19 -34.39 -8.36
CA SER A 43 31.04 -34.16 -7.18
C SER A 43 31.38 -32.66 -7.01
N ALA A 44 31.53 -31.90 -8.09
CA ALA A 44 31.81 -30.48 -8.00
C ALA A 44 30.56 -29.70 -7.49
N ALA A 45 29.37 -30.01 -8.02
CA ALA A 45 28.12 -29.42 -7.50
C ALA A 45 27.91 -29.74 -6.01
N ASP A 46 28.15 -31.01 -5.60
CA ASP A 46 28.07 -31.44 -4.22
C ASP A 46 29.07 -30.64 -3.33
N THR A 47 30.32 -30.44 -3.78
CA THR A 47 31.32 -29.64 -3.05
C THR A 47 30.92 -28.19 -2.89
N ILE A 48 30.35 -27.58 -3.97
CA ILE A 48 29.87 -26.18 -3.96
C ILE A 48 28.80 -26.02 -2.88
N TRP A 49 27.82 -26.92 -2.84
CA TRP A 49 26.78 -26.91 -1.80
C TRP A 49 27.34 -27.17 -0.40
N GLU A 50 28.20 -28.17 -0.24
CA GLU A 50 28.75 -28.54 1.08
C GLU A 50 29.50 -27.36 1.72
N LYS A 51 30.36 -26.70 0.98
CA LYS A 51 31.20 -25.60 1.47
C LYS A 51 30.46 -24.24 1.46
N GLY A 52 29.88 -23.87 0.33
CA GLY A 52 29.20 -22.58 0.17
C GLY A 52 27.87 -22.51 0.95
N GLY A 53 27.14 -23.62 1.03
CA GLY A 53 25.88 -23.69 1.76
C GLY A 53 26.01 -23.41 3.27
N LYS A 54 27.12 -23.81 3.88
CA LYS A 54 27.44 -23.58 5.31
C LYS A 54 28.21 -22.27 5.55
N ALA A 55 28.68 -21.61 4.49
CA ALA A 55 29.52 -20.42 4.63
C ALA A 55 28.72 -19.18 5.06
N THR A 56 29.37 -18.32 5.82
CA THR A 56 28.99 -16.93 5.98
C THR A 56 29.84 -16.11 5.02
N PHE A 57 29.20 -15.39 4.10
CA PHE A 57 29.93 -14.55 3.15
C PHE A 57 30.42 -13.29 3.86
N ASP A 58 31.74 -13.07 3.80
CA ASP A 58 32.35 -11.91 4.43
C ASP A 58 32.22 -10.69 3.51
N VAL A 59 31.27 -9.81 3.87
CA VAL A 59 30.96 -8.59 3.11
C VAL A 59 32.18 -7.70 2.97
N ALA A 60 32.96 -7.52 4.04
CA ALA A 60 34.15 -6.67 4.02
C ALA A 60 35.21 -7.24 3.05
N ARG A 61 35.39 -8.57 3.02
CA ARG A 61 36.31 -9.23 2.09
C ARG A 61 35.86 -9.09 0.64
N ILE A 62 34.54 -9.18 0.37
CA ILE A 62 33.99 -8.97 -0.96
C ILE A 62 34.23 -7.53 -1.41
N ASP A 63 34.00 -6.54 -0.53
CA ASP A 63 34.24 -5.13 -0.79
C ASP A 63 35.73 -4.84 -1.09
N GLU A 64 36.66 -5.45 -0.36
CA GLU A 64 38.11 -5.37 -0.65
C GLU A 64 38.45 -5.87 -2.07
N ILE A 65 37.86 -7.00 -2.47
CA ILE A 65 38.08 -7.57 -3.80
C ILE A 65 37.46 -6.64 -4.86
N GLU A 66 36.24 -6.15 -4.62
CA GLU A 66 35.55 -5.24 -5.53
C GLU A 66 36.31 -3.92 -5.70
N ALA A 67 36.95 -3.42 -4.67
CA ALA A 67 37.78 -2.20 -4.75
C ALA A 67 38.90 -2.33 -5.78
N VAL A 68 39.35 -3.56 -6.08
CA VAL A 68 40.37 -3.87 -7.10
C VAL A 68 39.72 -4.21 -8.47
N THR A 69 38.77 -5.14 -8.46
CA THR A 69 38.14 -5.69 -9.67
C THR A 69 37.15 -4.73 -10.33
N LYS A 70 36.60 -3.78 -9.58
CA LYS A 70 35.55 -2.83 -10.01
C LYS A 70 34.30 -3.53 -10.55
N HIS A 71 34.02 -4.74 -10.04
CA HIS A 71 32.89 -5.54 -10.47
C HIS A 71 32.39 -6.41 -9.32
N ASP A 72 31.16 -6.18 -8.90
CA ASP A 72 30.55 -6.80 -7.71
C ASP A 72 30.38 -8.32 -7.84
N VAL A 73 29.84 -8.83 -8.95
CA VAL A 73 29.64 -10.26 -9.15
C VAL A 73 30.99 -10.99 -9.24
N ILE A 74 31.99 -10.43 -9.91
CA ILE A 74 33.34 -11.00 -9.94
C ILE A 74 33.95 -11.04 -8.54
N ALA A 75 33.76 -10.01 -7.75
CA ALA A 75 34.26 -9.96 -6.38
C ALA A 75 33.61 -11.07 -5.52
N PHE A 76 32.30 -11.25 -5.62
CA PHE A 76 31.59 -12.35 -4.94
C PHE A 76 32.09 -13.72 -5.40
N LEU A 77 32.21 -13.96 -6.71
CA LEU A 77 32.70 -15.23 -7.26
C LEU A 77 34.14 -15.54 -6.83
N THR A 78 34.99 -14.52 -6.73
CA THR A 78 36.36 -14.65 -6.22
C THR A 78 36.35 -15.06 -4.74
N HIS A 79 35.54 -14.42 -3.92
CA HIS A 79 35.37 -14.79 -2.52
C HIS A 79 34.78 -16.20 -2.37
N LEU A 80 33.79 -16.56 -3.18
CA LEU A 80 33.25 -17.92 -3.21
C LEU A 80 34.32 -18.96 -3.57
N ALA A 81 35.24 -18.64 -4.48
CA ALA A 81 36.35 -19.51 -4.84
C ALA A 81 37.35 -19.70 -3.68
N GLU A 82 37.57 -18.69 -2.84
CA GLU A 82 38.36 -18.83 -1.59
C GLU A 82 37.75 -19.86 -0.63
N ILE A 83 36.41 -20.00 -0.62
CA ILE A 83 35.65 -20.92 0.23
C ILE A 83 35.58 -22.33 -0.37
N VAL A 84 35.18 -22.42 -1.63
CA VAL A 84 34.91 -23.69 -2.31
C VAL A 84 36.22 -24.38 -2.75
N GLY A 85 37.21 -23.61 -3.17
CA GLY A 85 38.46 -24.11 -3.73
C GLY A 85 38.38 -24.49 -5.20
N PRO A 86 39.10 -25.52 -5.69
CA PRO A 86 39.28 -25.81 -7.12
C PRO A 86 37.98 -26.02 -7.91
N ASP A 87 36.94 -26.53 -7.27
CA ASP A 87 35.64 -26.78 -7.91
C ASP A 87 34.85 -25.50 -8.21
N ALA A 88 35.26 -24.35 -7.64
CA ALA A 88 34.67 -23.05 -7.96
C ALA A 88 34.82 -22.68 -9.45
N ARG A 89 35.75 -23.31 -10.21
CA ARG A 89 35.87 -23.13 -11.65
C ARG A 89 34.60 -23.48 -12.45
N PHE A 90 33.67 -24.20 -11.86
CA PHE A 90 32.41 -24.59 -12.47
C PHE A 90 31.26 -23.63 -12.16
N VAL A 91 31.45 -22.69 -11.22
CA VAL A 91 30.46 -21.67 -10.89
C VAL A 91 30.41 -20.63 -12.01
N HIS A 92 29.23 -20.10 -12.30
CA HIS A 92 28.97 -19.04 -13.30
C HIS A 92 29.23 -19.46 -14.75
N GLN A 93 29.27 -20.75 -15.06
CA GLN A 93 29.55 -21.22 -16.44
C GLN A 93 28.37 -20.89 -17.39
N GLY A 94 28.69 -20.14 -18.44
CA GLY A 94 27.71 -19.73 -19.45
C GLY A 94 26.75 -18.63 -19.03
N MET A 95 26.81 -18.19 -17.78
CA MET A 95 25.99 -17.13 -17.23
C MET A 95 26.59 -15.74 -17.47
N THR A 96 25.77 -14.72 -17.26
CA THR A 96 26.19 -13.31 -17.16
C THR A 96 25.84 -12.75 -15.78
N SER A 97 26.49 -11.65 -15.37
CA SER A 97 26.24 -11.03 -14.08
C SER A 97 24.74 -10.69 -13.85
N SER A 98 24.05 -10.28 -14.90
CA SER A 98 22.63 -9.93 -14.79
C SER A 98 21.73 -11.13 -14.55
N ASP A 99 22.11 -12.34 -14.92
CA ASP A 99 21.37 -13.56 -14.56
C ASP A 99 21.28 -13.71 -13.03
N VAL A 100 22.37 -13.37 -12.32
CA VAL A 100 22.41 -13.38 -10.86
C VAL A 100 21.74 -12.14 -10.26
N LEU A 101 22.08 -10.95 -10.79
CA LEU A 101 21.59 -9.68 -10.24
C LEU A 101 20.08 -9.53 -10.37
N ASP A 102 19.51 -9.81 -11.55
CA ASP A 102 18.09 -9.63 -11.81
C ASP A 102 17.25 -10.69 -11.10
N THR A 103 17.69 -11.94 -11.11
CA THR A 103 17.03 -13.03 -10.39
C THR A 103 17.04 -12.75 -8.87
N CYS A 104 18.17 -12.26 -8.33
CA CYS A 104 18.26 -11.85 -6.93
C CYS A 104 17.32 -10.69 -6.60
N PHE A 105 17.30 -9.66 -7.43
CA PHE A 105 16.43 -8.51 -7.24
C PHE A 105 14.95 -8.90 -7.23
N ASN A 106 14.54 -9.74 -8.16
CA ASN A 106 13.20 -10.29 -8.20
C ASN A 106 12.87 -11.13 -6.96
N MET A 107 13.79 -11.96 -6.49
CA MET A 107 13.62 -12.68 -5.22
C MET A 107 13.41 -11.74 -4.04
N GLN A 108 14.18 -10.66 -3.97
CA GLN A 108 14.02 -9.66 -2.90
C GLN A 108 12.68 -8.93 -3.00
N LEU A 109 12.23 -8.56 -4.20
CA LEU A 109 10.92 -7.95 -4.42
C LEU A 109 9.77 -8.89 -4.07
N VAL A 110 9.86 -10.17 -4.40
CA VAL A 110 8.89 -11.21 -4.01
C VAL A 110 8.80 -11.34 -2.50
N ARG A 111 9.94 -11.48 -1.81
CA ARG A 111 9.99 -11.55 -0.34
C ARG A 111 9.45 -10.28 0.33
N ALA A 112 9.79 -9.12 -0.21
CA ALA A 112 9.24 -7.84 0.25
C ALA A 112 7.72 -7.77 0.06
N SER A 113 7.21 -8.24 -1.07
CA SER A 113 5.77 -8.31 -1.35
C SER A 113 5.04 -9.18 -0.34
N ASP A 114 5.61 -10.31 0.05
CA ASP A 114 5.00 -11.21 1.04
C ASP A 114 4.83 -10.52 2.40
N LEU A 115 5.81 -9.72 2.83
CA LEU A 115 5.68 -8.90 4.05
C LEU A 115 4.64 -7.80 3.90
N LEU A 116 4.63 -7.09 2.77
CA LEU A 116 3.66 -6.02 2.50
C LEU A 116 2.22 -6.57 2.44
N LEU A 117 2.01 -7.73 1.85
CA LEU A 117 0.71 -8.42 1.82
C LEU A 117 0.25 -8.79 3.23
N ALA A 118 1.15 -9.33 4.06
CA ALA A 118 0.85 -9.62 5.45
C ALA A 118 0.51 -8.36 6.27
N ASP A 119 1.14 -7.23 5.97
CA ASP A 119 0.81 -5.96 6.62
C ASP A 119 -0.53 -5.38 6.15
N ILE A 120 -0.87 -5.52 4.86
CA ILE A 120 -2.21 -5.17 4.35
C ILE A 120 -3.28 -6.03 5.02
N ASP A 121 -3.03 -7.32 5.22
CA ASP A 121 -3.98 -8.21 5.91
C ASP A 121 -4.26 -7.75 7.34
N LYS A 122 -3.23 -7.37 8.10
CA LYS A 122 -3.40 -6.79 9.44
C LYS A 122 -4.21 -5.48 9.42
N LEU A 123 -3.96 -4.63 8.42
CA LEU A 123 -4.72 -3.39 8.24
C LEU A 123 -6.20 -3.68 7.92
N LEU A 124 -6.47 -4.65 7.05
CA LEU A 124 -7.83 -5.08 6.71
C LEU A 124 -8.57 -5.64 7.93
N GLU A 125 -7.91 -6.45 8.76
CA GLU A 125 -8.49 -6.93 10.03
C GLU A 125 -8.86 -5.78 10.95
N ALA A 126 -7.97 -4.80 11.14
CA ALA A 126 -8.22 -3.63 11.95
C ALA A 126 -9.39 -2.79 11.39
N LEU A 127 -9.40 -2.52 10.09
CA LEU A 127 -10.47 -1.76 9.43
C LEU A 127 -11.82 -2.48 9.53
N LYS A 128 -11.86 -3.79 9.30
CA LYS A 128 -13.09 -4.59 9.43
C LYS A 128 -13.65 -4.51 10.85
N ARG A 129 -12.81 -4.80 11.84
CA ARG A 129 -13.21 -4.74 13.25
C ARG A 129 -13.78 -3.36 13.62
N ARG A 130 -13.07 -2.29 13.27
CA ARG A 130 -13.48 -0.92 13.55
C ARG A 130 -14.74 -0.50 12.77
N ALA A 131 -14.88 -0.96 11.52
CA ALA A 131 -16.09 -0.72 10.74
C ALA A 131 -17.33 -1.32 11.41
N PHE A 132 -17.25 -2.56 11.89
CA PHE A 132 -18.37 -3.19 12.62
C PHE A 132 -18.65 -2.54 13.97
N GLU A 133 -17.62 -2.14 14.71
CA GLU A 133 -17.75 -1.43 15.98
C GLU A 133 -18.55 -0.12 15.82
N HIS A 134 -18.36 0.58 14.70
CA HIS A 134 -18.98 1.86 14.41
C HIS A 134 -20.04 1.80 13.30
N LYS A 135 -20.56 0.60 13.02
CA LYS A 135 -21.55 0.39 11.96
C LYS A 135 -22.73 1.34 12.06
N ASP A 136 -23.24 1.53 13.28
CA ASP A 136 -24.42 2.35 13.56
C ASP A 136 -24.07 3.71 14.19
N THR A 137 -22.79 4.07 14.26
CA THR A 137 -22.35 5.38 14.77
C THR A 137 -22.63 6.44 13.70
N VAL A 138 -23.72 7.17 13.88
CA VAL A 138 -24.16 8.21 12.92
C VAL A 138 -23.22 9.40 12.96
N THR A 139 -22.85 9.89 11.78
CA THR A 139 -22.05 11.10 11.58
C THR A 139 -22.55 11.87 10.37
N ILE A 140 -22.11 13.12 10.22
CA ILE A 140 -22.41 13.92 9.03
C ILE A 140 -21.46 13.58 7.88
N GLY A 141 -22.04 13.26 6.72
CA GLY A 141 -21.30 13.20 5.45
C GLY A 141 -20.99 14.61 4.96
N ARG A 142 -19.79 14.82 4.47
CA ARG A 142 -19.33 16.11 3.91
C ARG A 142 -18.92 15.96 2.47
N SER A 143 -19.43 16.84 1.59
CA SER A 143 -18.91 17.06 0.25
C SER A 143 -18.43 18.50 0.13
N HIS A 144 -17.35 18.75 -0.58
CA HIS A 144 -16.70 20.08 -0.67
C HIS A 144 -16.35 20.70 0.71
N GLY A 145 -16.24 19.89 1.76
CA GLY A 145 -16.03 20.35 3.15
C GLY A 145 -17.31 20.84 3.83
N ILE A 146 -18.46 20.77 3.17
CA ILE A 146 -19.77 21.24 3.67
C ILE A 146 -20.61 20.04 4.10
N HIS A 147 -21.48 20.26 5.10
CA HIS A 147 -22.43 19.25 5.56
C HIS A 147 -23.40 18.87 4.43
N ALA A 148 -23.52 17.57 4.14
CA ALA A 148 -24.43 17.00 3.16
C ALA A 148 -25.53 16.22 3.88
N GLU A 149 -25.46 14.90 3.86
CA GLU A 149 -26.44 14.01 4.47
C GLU A 149 -25.81 13.13 5.56
N PRO A 150 -26.61 12.62 6.52
CA PRO A 150 -26.13 11.64 7.50
C PRO A 150 -25.59 10.37 6.85
N THR A 151 -24.53 9.84 7.44
CA THR A 151 -23.93 8.55 7.14
C THR A 151 -23.51 7.88 8.45
N THR A 152 -22.79 6.75 8.41
CA THR A 152 -22.19 6.19 9.61
C THR A 152 -20.67 6.19 9.52
N PHE A 153 -20.01 6.25 10.67
CA PHE A 153 -18.55 6.17 10.73
C PHE A 153 -18.06 4.80 10.26
N GLY A 154 -18.84 3.73 10.54
CA GLY A 154 -18.55 2.39 10.02
C GLY A 154 -18.56 2.31 8.50
N VAL A 155 -19.46 3.02 7.81
CA VAL A 155 -19.46 3.10 6.34
C VAL A 155 -18.19 3.78 5.81
N LYS A 156 -17.69 4.82 6.49
CA LYS A 156 -16.39 5.45 6.13
C LYS A 156 -15.22 4.46 6.24
N LEU A 157 -15.20 3.63 7.29
CA LEU A 157 -14.18 2.60 7.47
C LEU A 157 -14.35 1.43 6.49
N ALA A 158 -15.58 1.04 6.18
CA ALA A 158 -15.88 0.03 5.15
C ALA A 158 -15.39 0.47 3.76
N LEU A 159 -15.50 1.76 3.43
CA LEU A 159 -14.92 2.32 2.20
C LEU A 159 -13.40 2.13 2.16
N ALA A 160 -12.71 2.44 3.27
CA ALA A 160 -11.26 2.23 3.38
C ALA A 160 -10.91 0.73 3.26
N TYR A 161 -11.63 -0.16 3.92
CA TYR A 161 -11.47 -1.60 3.79
C TYR A 161 -11.54 -2.05 2.33
N ALA A 162 -12.59 -1.70 1.62
CA ALA A 162 -12.78 -2.07 0.22
C ALA A 162 -11.68 -1.50 -0.71
N GLU A 163 -11.11 -0.36 -0.37
CA GLU A 163 -9.97 0.22 -1.08
C GLU A 163 -8.70 -0.58 -0.86
N PHE A 164 -8.38 -0.96 0.39
CA PHE A 164 -7.19 -1.77 0.70
C PHE A 164 -7.34 -3.22 0.23
N GLU A 165 -8.55 -3.78 0.14
CA GLU A 165 -8.78 -5.05 -0.57
C GLU A 165 -8.34 -4.97 -2.03
N ARG A 166 -8.69 -3.90 -2.73
CA ARG A 166 -8.22 -3.67 -4.11
C ARG A 166 -6.71 -3.44 -4.18
N CYS A 167 -6.12 -2.78 -3.18
CA CYS A 167 -4.67 -2.63 -3.06
C CYS A 167 -3.99 -4.00 -2.90
N LYS A 168 -4.53 -4.89 -2.07
CA LYS A 168 -4.04 -6.26 -1.91
C LYS A 168 -4.03 -7.01 -3.24
N GLN A 169 -5.13 -6.98 -3.99
CA GLN A 169 -5.23 -7.66 -5.29
C GLN A 169 -4.20 -7.12 -6.30
N ARG A 170 -4.02 -5.79 -6.34
CA ARG A 170 -2.99 -5.18 -7.20
C ARG A 170 -1.58 -5.61 -6.80
N LEU A 171 -1.30 -5.68 -5.50
CA LEU A 171 0.03 -6.09 -5.02
C LEU A 171 0.28 -7.59 -5.27
N ILE A 172 -0.73 -8.46 -5.17
CA ILE A 172 -0.63 -9.87 -5.57
C ILE A 172 -0.23 -9.95 -7.05
N ALA A 173 -0.92 -9.22 -7.94
CA ALA A 173 -0.61 -9.20 -9.36
C ALA A 173 0.80 -8.65 -9.63
N ALA A 174 1.19 -7.57 -8.97
CA ALA A 174 2.54 -6.99 -9.11
C ALA A 174 3.65 -7.93 -8.59
N ARG A 175 3.37 -8.68 -7.52
CA ARG A 175 4.28 -9.72 -7.02
C ARG A 175 4.47 -10.84 -8.05
N GLU A 176 3.38 -11.29 -8.68
CA GLU A 176 3.46 -12.31 -9.73
C GLU A 176 4.21 -11.81 -10.97
N GLU A 177 4.06 -10.53 -11.29
CA GLU A 177 4.74 -9.88 -12.41
C GLU A 177 6.27 -9.87 -12.26
N VAL A 178 6.77 -9.64 -11.03
CA VAL A 178 8.23 -9.66 -10.76
C VAL A 178 8.76 -11.03 -10.35
N ALA A 179 7.91 -12.05 -10.22
CA ALA A 179 8.33 -13.40 -9.81
C ALA A 179 8.92 -14.18 -11.00
N THR A 180 9.90 -13.62 -11.69
CA THR A 180 10.59 -14.22 -12.84
C THR A 180 12.08 -14.39 -12.60
N CYS A 181 12.67 -15.33 -13.31
CA CYS A 181 14.08 -15.71 -13.30
C CYS A 181 14.62 -15.73 -14.73
N ALA A 182 15.80 -15.15 -14.96
CA ALA A 182 16.49 -15.27 -16.23
C ALA A 182 17.90 -15.81 -15.98
N ILE A 183 18.23 -16.95 -16.60
CA ILE A 183 19.56 -17.55 -16.65
C ILE A 183 19.82 -17.86 -18.13
N SER A 184 20.02 -16.82 -18.91
CA SER A 184 19.97 -16.90 -20.37
C SER A 184 21.25 -16.37 -21.08
N GLY A 185 22.24 -15.96 -20.28
CA GLY A 185 23.55 -15.52 -20.80
C GLY A 185 23.57 -14.07 -21.28
N ALA A 186 24.64 -13.69 -21.94
CA ALA A 186 25.03 -12.30 -22.19
C ALA A 186 23.99 -11.44 -22.94
N VAL A 187 23.12 -12.05 -23.76
CA VAL A 187 22.11 -11.34 -24.55
C VAL A 187 20.78 -12.10 -24.63
N GLY A 188 20.56 -13.05 -23.72
CA GLY A 188 19.27 -13.75 -23.62
C GLY A 188 19.03 -14.89 -24.61
N THR A 189 20.07 -15.33 -25.33
CA THR A 189 19.94 -16.33 -26.42
C THR A 189 20.34 -17.74 -26.02
N PHE A 190 20.73 -17.98 -24.77
CA PHE A 190 21.19 -19.29 -24.25
C PHE A 190 22.40 -19.85 -25.04
N ALA A 191 23.23 -19.00 -25.64
CA ALA A 191 24.32 -19.43 -26.52
C ALA A 191 25.33 -20.38 -25.84
N ASN A 192 25.56 -20.18 -24.52
CA ASN A 192 26.54 -20.94 -23.74
C ASN A 192 25.98 -21.65 -22.54
N ILE A 193 24.65 -21.70 -22.40
CA ILE A 193 23.97 -22.36 -21.30
C ILE A 193 22.67 -22.99 -21.79
N ASP A 194 22.31 -24.16 -21.27
CA ASP A 194 21.07 -24.85 -21.66
C ASP A 194 19.86 -24.20 -20.97
N PRO A 195 18.73 -23.94 -21.67
CA PRO A 195 17.52 -23.39 -21.07
C PRO A 195 16.98 -24.17 -19.87
N ARG A 196 17.25 -25.48 -19.80
CA ARG A 196 16.86 -26.30 -18.64
C ARG A 196 17.53 -25.87 -17.34
N VAL A 197 18.68 -25.17 -17.42
CA VAL A 197 19.32 -24.57 -16.23
C VAL A 197 18.45 -23.46 -15.65
N GLU A 198 17.90 -22.60 -16.48
CA GLU A 198 16.95 -21.55 -16.08
C GLU A 198 15.69 -22.15 -15.45
N GLU A 199 15.09 -23.15 -16.12
CA GLU A 199 13.90 -23.84 -15.58
C GLU A 199 14.16 -24.45 -14.21
N HIS A 200 15.32 -25.06 -13.99
CA HIS A 200 15.72 -25.65 -12.72
C HIS A 200 15.89 -24.57 -11.62
N VAL A 201 16.64 -23.50 -11.93
CA VAL A 201 16.89 -22.41 -11.00
C VAL A 201 15.56 -21.71 -10.63
N ALA A 202 14.72 -21.43 -11.61
CA ALA A 202 13.41 -20.82 -11.39
C ALA A 202 12.55 -21.67 -10.47
N ALA A 203 12.44 -22.98 -10.74
CA ALA A 203 11.67 -23.90 -9.92
C ALA A 203 12.20 -23.98 -8.48
N ALA A 204 13.52 -24.06 -8.31
CA ALA A 204 14.18 -24.14 -7.00
C ALA A 204 13.94 -22.87 -6.15
N LEU A 205 13.86 -21.71 -6.79
CA LEU A 205 13.64 -20.42 -6.13
C LEU A 205 12.16 -20.02 -6.04
N GLY A 206 11.23 -20.82 -6.56
CA GLY A 206 9.80 -20.49 -6.58
C GLY A 206 9.46 -19.35 -7.54
N LEU A 207 10.24 -19.18 -8.60
CA LEU A 207 10.06 -18.20 -9.66
C LEU A 207 9.60 -18.88 -10.95
N LYS A 208 9.26 -18.11 -11.97
CA LYS A 208 8.95 -18.57 -13.32
C LYS A 208 10.08 -18.19 -14.27
N PRO A 209 10.46 -19.05 -15.24
CA PRO A 209 11.38 -18.62 -16.30
C PRO A 209 10.85 -17.38 -17.01
N GLU A 210 11.72 -16.43 -17.31
CA GLU A 210 11.37 -15.27 -18.15
C GLU A 210 11.18 -15.75 -19.59
N PRO A 211 10.02 -15.53 -20.21
CA PRO A 211 9.76 -16.03 -21.57
C PRO A 211 10.78 -15.53 -22.61
N VAL A 212 11.25 -14.30 -22.46
CA VAL A 212 12.27 -13.68 -23.30
C VAL A 212 12.94 -12.54 -22.53
N SER A 213 14.26 -12.57 -22.50
CA SER A 213 15.08 -11.50 -21.94
C SER A 213 16.11 -11.00 -22.97
N THR A 214 16.74 -9.89 -22.65
CA THR A 214 18.00 -9.48 -23.28
C THR A 214 19.17 -9.91 -22.39
N GLN A 215 20.12 -9.05 -22.07
CA GLN A 215 21.03 -9.30 -20.95
C GLN A 215 20.31 -9.14 -19.60
N VAL A 216 19.15 -8.49 -19.58
CA VAL A 216 18.35 -8.19 -18.40
C VAL A 216 16.90 -8.62 -18.59
N ILE A 217 16.21 -8.85 -17.48
CA ILE A 217 14.75 -8.99 -17.45
C ILE A 217 14.12 -7.65 -17.86
N PRO A 218 13.02 -7.63 -18.65
CA PRO A 218 12.32 -6.40 -19.04
C PRO A 218 11.89 -5.55 -17.83
N ARG A 219 12.21 -4.25 -17.85
CA ARG A 219 11.99 -3.34 -16.70
C ARG A 219 10.57 -2.81 -16.59
N ASP A 220 9.71 -3.04 -17.56
CA ASP A 220 8.26 -2.76 -17.43
C ASP A 220 7.61 -3.53 -16.26
N ARG A 221 8.08 -4.74 -15.96
CA ARG A 221 7.70 -5.52 -14.77
C ARG A 221 7.97 -4.76 -13.47
N HIS A 222 9.19 -4.24 -13.35
CA HIS A 222 9.60 -3.45 -12.18
C HIS A 222 8.87 -2.11 -12.12
N ALA A 223 8.67 -1.45 -13.26
CA ALA A 223 7.90 -0.20 -13.35
C ALA A 223 6.47 -0.38 -12.84
N MET A 224 5.78 -1.46 -13.26
CA MET A 224 4.45 -1.81 -12.77
C MET A 224 4.46 -2.10 -11.26
N PHE A 225 5.46 -2.81 -10.77
CA PHE A 225 5.62 -3.09 -9.34
C PHE A 225 5.69 -1.79 -8.53
N PHE A 226 6.62 -0.89 -8.85
CA PHE A 226 6.78 0.38 -8.12
C PHE A 226 5.57 1.32 -8.29
N ALA A 227 4.91 1.33 -9.45
CA ALA A 227 3.65 2.05 -9.64
C ALA A 227 2.56 1.52 -8.72
N THR A 228 2.47 0.21 -8.54
CA THR A 228 1.54 -0.43 -7.59
C THR A 228 1.81 0.00 -6.15
N LEU A 229 3.09 0.02 -5.72
CA LEU A 229 3.45 0.55 -4.40
C LEU A 229 3.00 2.00 -4.23
N GLY A 230 3.14 2.81 -5.28
CA GLY A 230 2.66 4.19 -5.32
C GLY A 230 1.15 4.32 -5.14
N VAL A 231 0.36 3.41 -5.73
CA VAL A 231 -1.11 3.36 -5.54
C VAL A 231 -1.46 3.00 -4.09
N VAL A 232 -0.80 1.99 -3.51
CA VAL A 232 -1.00 1.61 -2.10
C VAL A 232 -0.67 2.77 -1.17
N ALA A 233 0.44 3.46 -1.40
CA ALA A 233 0.83 4.65 -0.64
C ALA A 233 -0.19 5.79 -0.75
N SER A 234 -0.80 5.98 -1.93
CA SER A 234 -1.86 6.97 -2.13
C SER A 234 -3.12 6.64 -1.34
N SER A 235 -3.46 5.37 -1.20
CA SER A 235 -4.57 4.92 -0.34
C SER A 235 -4.27 5.14 1.15
N ILE A 236 -3.02 4.95 1.57
CA ILE A 236 -2.57 5.31 2.94
C ILE A 236 -2.75 6.82 3.17
N GLU A 237 -2.29 7.65 2.24
CA GLU A 237 -2.42 9.11 2.35
C GLU A 237 -3.88 9.55 2.40
N ARG A 238 -4.76 8.96 1.59
CA ARG A 238 -6.19 9.28 1.60
C ARG A 238 -6.81 9.05 2.98
N LEU A 239 -6.59 7.88 3.59
CA LEU A 239 -7.14 7.57 4.90
C LEU A 239 -6.51 8.42 6.01
N ALA A 240 -5.19 8.62 5.95
CA ALA A 240 -4.48 9.49 6.88
C ALA A 240 -5.00 10.95 6.81
N THR A 241 -5.29 11.45 5.62
CA THR A 241 -5.85 12.79 5.41
C THR A 241 -7.27 12.89 5.98
N GLU A 242 -8.11 11.87 5.79
CA GLU A 242 -9.45 11.83 6.41
C GLU A 242 -9.35 11.91 7.94
N ILE A 243 -8.49 11.11 8.57
CA ILE A 243 -8.30 11.12 10.03
C ILE A 243 -7.82 12.51 10.50
N ARG A 244 -6.88 13.15 9.78
CA ARG A 244 -6.41 14.51 10.08
C ARG A 244 -7.56 15.53 10.01
N HIS A 245 -8.45 15.42 9.03
CA HIS A 245 -9.62 16.29 8.95
C HIS A 245 -10.58 16.08 10.11
N LEU A 246 -10.78 14.84 10.56
CA LEU A 246 -11.63 14.52 11.70
C LEU A 246 -11.06 15.00 13.04
N GLN A 247 -9.73 15.13 13.14
CA GLN A 247 -9.04 15.59 14.35
C GLN A 247 -8.95 17.11 14.48
N ARG A 248 -9.32 17.88 13.46
CA ARG A 248 -9.29 19.34 13.54
C ARG A 248 -10.16 19.84 14.72
N THR A 249 -9.71 20.91 15.36
CA THR A 249 -10.38 21.50 16.54
C THR A 249 -11.88 21.76 16.33
N GLU A 250 -12.26 22.25 15.15
CA GLU A 250 -13.63 22.59 14.79
C GLU A 250 -14.49 21.36 14.46
N VAL A 251 -13.89 20.19 14.28
CA VAL A 251 -14.54 18.92 13.92
C VAL A 251 -14.51 17.96 15.09
N LEU A 252 -13.34 17.54 15.54
CA LEU A 252 -13.03 16.66 16.66
C LEU A 252 -13.98 15.44 16.78
N GLU A 253 -14.16 14.74 15.66
CA GLU A 253 -14.99 13.53 15.59
C GLU A 253 -14.18 12.24 15.80
N ALA A 254 -12.87 12.30 15.52
CA ALA A 254 -11.89 11.26 15.83
C ALA A 254 -10.52 11.87 16.04
N GLU A 255 -9.63 11.18 16.77
CA GLU A 255 -8.23 11.58 16.94
C GLU A 255 -7.31 10.38 17.09
N GLU A 256 -6.03 10.57 16.77
CA GLU A 256 -4.97 9.61 17.05
C GLU A 256 -4.86 9.33 18.55
N TYR A 257 -4.59 8.07 18.90
CA TYR A 257 -4.34 7.72 20.29
C TYR A 257 -3.09 8.44 20.81
N PHE A 258 -3.27 9.13 21.94
CA PHE A 258 -2.21 9.86 22.63
C PHE A 258 -1.74 9.05 23.84
N SER A 259 -0.52 8.53 23.80
CA SER A 259 0.01 7.64 24.82
C SER A 259 0.29 8.36 26.14
N PRO A 260 0.17 7.70 27.30
CA PRO A 260 0.62 8.27 28.57
C PRO A 260 2.09 8.71 28.47
N GLY A 261 2.38 9.94 28.89
CA GLY A 261 3.71 10.53 28.83
C GLY A 261 4.13 11.12 27.49
N GLN A 262 3.36 10.92 26.42
CA GLN A 262 3.61 11.54 25.13
C GLN A 262 3.51 13.08 25.24
N LYS A 263 4.36 13.79 24.50
CA LYS A 263 4.32 15.24 24.38
C LYS A 263 3.79 15.62 23.00
N GLY A 264 2.70 16.36 22.95
CA GLY A 264 2.08 16.78 21.69
C GLY A 264 2.65 18.05 21.10
N SER A 265 3.25 18.91 21.95
CA SER A 265 3.82 20.19 21.55
C SER A 265 4.91 20.59 22.53
N SER A 266 5.97 21.23 22.03
CA SER A 266 7.03 21.81 22.88
C SER A 266 6.60 23.09 23.59
N ALA A 267 5.60 23.80 23.04
CA ALA A 267 5.14 25.09 23.55
C ALA A 267 3.81 25.03 24.29
N MET A 268 2.88 24.16 23.85
CA MET A 268 1.52 24.08 24.38
C MET A 268 1.21 22.67 24.89
N PRO A 269 1.28 22.43 26.20
CA PRO A 269 1.17 21.06 26.77
C PRO A 269 -0.15 20.32 26.45
N HIS A 270 -1.25 21.04 26.18
CA HIS A 270 -2.55 20.48 25.85
C HIS A 270 -2.74 20.14 24.38
N LYS A 271 -1.85 20.58 23.49
CA LYS A 271 -2.00 20.43 22.05
C LYS A 271 -1.65 19.02 21.61
N ARG A 272 -2.62 18.32 21.02
CA ARG A 272 -2.45 16.97 20.46
C ARG A 272 -2.44 17.05 18.95
N ASN A 273 -1.24 16.99 18.37
CA ASN A 273 -1.07 17.04 16.92
C ASN A 273 -1.26 15.64 16.29
N PRO A 274 -1.84 15.54 15.09
CA PRO A 274 -1.97 14.27 14.34
C PRO A 274 -0.64 13.89 13.68
N VAL A 275 0.41 13.69 14.48
CA VAL A 275 1.80 13.53 14.01
C VAL A 275 1.99 12.23 13.23
N LEU A 276 1.27 11.17 13.59
CA LEU A 276 1.40 9.88 12.93
C LEU A 276 0.82 9.93 11.51
N THR A 277 -0.36 10.48 11.34
CA THR A 277 -1.00 10.64 10.03
C THR A 277 -0.34 11.72 9.18
N GLU A 278 0.21 12.78 9.77
CA GLU A 278 1.07 13.75 9.06
C GLU A 278 2.32 13.05 8.49
N ASN A 279 2.98 12.24 9.29
CA ASN A 279 4.12 11.44 8.85
C ASN A 279 3.74 10.48 7.72
N LEU A 280 2.60 9.79 7.82
CA LEU A 280 2.10 8.90 6.76
C LEU A 280 1.89 9.64 5.43
N THR A 281 1.33 10.85 5.45
CA THR A 281 1.17 11.65 4.22
C THR A 281 2.52 12.04 3.60
N GLY A 282 3.53 12.31 4.42
CA GLY A 282 4.90 12.57 3.97
C GLY A 282 5.56 11.33 3.35
N LEU A 283 5.48 10.18 4.02
CA LEU A 283 6.05 8.92 3.54
C LEU A 283 5.41 8.47 2.22
N ALA A 284 4.09 8.65 2.07
CA ALA A 284 3.39 8.32 0.83
C ALA A 284 3.92 9.09 -0.39
N ARG A 285 4.33 10.34 -0.22
CA ARG A 285 4.95 11.13 -1.30
C ARG A 285 6.26 10.50 -1.76
N MET A 286 7.08 10.01 -0.81
CA MET A 286 8.34 9.34 -1.13
C MET A 286 8.10 8.04 -1.90
N VAL A 287 7.21 7.18 -1.43
CA VAL A 287 6.90 5.91 -2.12
C VAL A 287 6.41 6.17 -3.55
N ARG A 288 5.52 7.14 -3.77
CA ARG A 288 5.08 7.52 -5.12
C ARG A 288 6.22 8.00 -6.01
N SER A 289 7.17 8.74 -5.47
CA SER A 289 8.28 9.29 -6.26
C SER A 289 9.17 8.20 -6.86
N TYR A 290 9.29 7.05 -6.23
CA TYR A 290 10.09 5.93 -6.70
C TYR A 290 9.53 5.24 -7.95
N SER A 291 8.27 5.44 -8.29
CA SER A 291 7.68 4.92 -9.53
C SER A 291 8.23 5.63 -10.78
N ILE A 292 8.62 6.88 -10.67
CA ILE A 292 9.14 7.67 -11.80
C ILE A 292 10.45 7.10 -12.33
N PRO A 293 11.54 6.99 -11.53
CA PRO A 293 12.79 6.41 -12.02
C PRO A 293 12.65 4.93 -12.40
N ALA A 294 11.71 4.19 -11.81
CA ALA A 294 11.41 2.83 -12.26
C ALA A 294 10.82 2.79 -13.67
N MET A 295 9.94 3.74 -14.01
CA MET A 295 9.40 3.87 -15.38
C MET A 295 10.48 4.31 -16.37
N GLU A 296 11.40 5.19 -15.96
CA GLU A 296 12.52 5.63 -16.80
C GLU A 296 13.48 4.47 -17.12
N ASN A 297 13.61 3.49 -16.25
CA ASN A 297 14.42 2.29 -16.47
C ASN A 297 13.88 1.35 -17.56
N VAL A 298 12.63 1.53 -18.03
CA VAL A 298 12.08 0.71 -19.13
C VAL A 298 12.88 0.92 -20.42
N ALA A 299 13.32 2.15 -20.67
CA ALA A 299 14.07 2.53 -21.88
C ALA A 299 15.59 2.37 -21.65
N LEU A 300 16.10 1.17 -21.85
CA LEU A 300 17.53 0.89 -21.86
C LEU A 300 18.06 0.83 -23.29
N TRP A 301 19.39 1.05 -23.46
CA TRP A 301 20.03 0.95 -24.75
C TRP A 301 20.22 -0.52 -25.16
N HIS A 302 19.72 -0.86 -26.34
CA HIS A 302 19.90 -2.19 -26.96
C HIS A 302 19.53 -3.32 -25.98
N GLU A 303 20.40 -4.31 -25.81
CA GLU A 303 20.21 -5.44 -24.90
C GLU A 303 20.46 -5.06 -23.43
N ARG A 304 21.18 -3.97 -23.14
CA ARG A 304 21.36 -3.36 -21.80
C ARG A 304 22.32 -2.17 -21.85
N ASP A 305 22.02 -1.14 -21.05
CA ASP A 305 23.03 -0.29 -20.40
C ASP A 305 22.91 -0.43 -18.87
N ILE A 306 23.82 0.17 -18.09
CA ILE A 306 23.87 -0.03 -16.64
C ILE A 306 23.14 1.06 -15.84
N SER A 307 22.45 1.99 -16.51
CA SER A 307 21.80 3.13 -15.84
C SER A 307 20.76 2.69 -14.80
N HIS A 308 20.02 1.61 -15.06
CA HIS A 308 19.03 1.05 -14.15
C HIS A 308 19.61 0.61 -12.81
N SER A 309 20.84 0.14 -12.78
CA SER A 309 21.46 -0.48 -11.59
C SER A 309 21.56 0.48 -10.42
N SER A 310 22.02 1.72 -10.62
CA SER A 310 22.12 2.72 -9.58
C SER A 310 20.75 3.13 -9.04
N VAL A 311 19.73 3.16 -9.89
CA VAL A 311 18.34 3.46 -9.51
C VAL A 311 17.78 2.34 -8.64
N GLU A 312 17.88 1.09 -9.08
CA GLU A 312 17.30 -0.06 -8.42
C GLU A 312 17.89 -0.34 -7.03
N ARG A 313 19.19 -0.08 -6.85
CA ARG A 313 19.89 -0.15 -5.56
C ARG A 313 19.29 0.80 -4.53
N MET A 314 18.65 1.88 -4.95
CA MET A 314 17.98 2.86 -4.10
C MET A 314 16.49 2.56 -3.96
N ILE A 315 15.77 2.47 -5.07
CA ILE A 315 14.31 2.39 -5.04
C ILE A 315 13.78 1.06 -4.49
N GLY A 316 14.48 -0.04 -4.71
CA GLY A 316 14.09 -1.36 -4.19
C GLY A 316 13.93 -1.34 -2.66
N PRO A 317 15.02 -1.11 -1.92
CA PRO A 317 14.96 -1.03 -0.47
C PRO A 317 14.14 0.15 0.02
N ASP A 318 14.32 1.35 -0.52
CA ASP A 318 13.68 2.55 0.03
C ASP A 318 12.15 2.54 -0.13
N ALA A 319 11.62 2.08 -1.25
CA ALA A 319 10.17 2.00 -1.45
C ALA A 319 9.52 0.96 -0.55
N THR A 320 10.09 -0.25 -0.49
CA THR A 320 9.51 -1.37 0.26
C THR A 320 9.62 -1.18 1.77
N VAL A 321 10.77 -0.74 2.28
CA VAL A 321 10.99 -0.44 3.70
C VAL A 321 10.08 0.71 4.17
N THR A 322 9.95 1.76 3.36
CA THR A 322 9.08 2.90 3.70
C THR A 322 7.61 2.49 3.72
N LEU A 323 7.17 1.70 2.74
CA LEU A 323 5.78 1.26 2.65
C LEU A 323 5.41 0.28 3.77
N ASP A 324 6.28 -0.67 4.09
CA ASP A 324 6.14 -1.60 5.21
C ASP A 324 5.95 -0.86 6.54
N PHE A 325 6.81 0.11 6.81
CA PHE A 325 6.68 0.95 8.00
C PHE A 325 5.37 1.74 8.00
N ALA A 326 4.97 2.30 6.86
CA ALA A 326 3.75 3.09 6.73
C ALA A 326 2.49 2.24 6.95
N LEU A 327 2.43 1.02 6.40
CA LEU A 327 1.31 0.09 6.61
C LEU A 327 1.19 -0.30 8.09
N ALA A 328 2.29 -0.65 8.74
CA ALA A 328 2.28 -1.00 10.17
C ALA A 328 1.85 0.18 11.04
N ARG A 329 2.30 1.39 10.72
CA ARG A 329 1.87 2.61 11.43
C ARG A 329 0.39 2.91 11.21
N LEU A 330 -0.11 2.83 9.99
CA LEU A 330 -1.52 3.06 9.69
C LEU A 330 -2.41 2.03 10.41
N THR A 331 -2.00 0.77 10.43
CA THR A 331 -2.69 -0.29 11.18
C THR A 331 -2.83 0.09 12.66
N SER A 332 -1.74 0.53 13.30
CA SER A 332 -1.77 0.97 14.69
C SER A 332 -2.64 2.21 14.91
N VAL A 333 -2.65 3.15 13.97
CA VAL A 333 -3.52 4.35 14.03
C VAL A 333 -4.98 3.95 13.96
N VAL A 334 -5.37 3.10 13.02
CA VAL A 334 -6.75 2.63 12.85
C VAL A 334 -7.21 1.83 14.07
N ASP A 335 -6.36 0.92 14.54
CA ASP A 335 -6.66 0.04 15.66
C ASP A 335 -6.94 0.80 16.95
N LYS A 336 -6.18 1.86 17.22
CA LYS A 336 -6.24 2.67 18.45
C LYS A 336 -6.99 3.99 18.28
N LEU A 337 -7.61 4.25 17.13
CA LEU A 337 -8.28 5.51 16.84
C LEU A 337 -9.36 5.81 17.91
N LEU A 338 -9.27 6.97 18.50
CA LEU A 338 -10.33 7.47 19.40
C LEU A 338 -11.45 8.06 18.55
N VAL A 339 -12.69 7.66 18.85
CA VAL A 339 -13.88 8.10 18.12
C VAL A 339 -14.82 8.75 19.10
N TYR A 340 -15.41 9.89 18.71
CA TYR A 340 -16.28 10.72 19.55
C TYR A 340 -17.69 10.82 18.96
N PRO A 341 -18.58 9.82 19.21
CA PRO A 341 -19.95 9.82 18.68
C PRO A 341 -20.76 11.06 19.10
N GLU A 342 -20.53 11.58 20.31
CA GLU A 342 -21.21 12.79 20.80
C GLU A 342 -20.85 14.02 19.98
N ASN A 343 -19.57 14.17 19.59
CA ASN A 343 -19.13 15.25 18.72
C ASN A 343 -19.67 15.10 17.29
N MET A 344 -19.76 13.85 16.80
CA MET A 344 -20.39 13.55 15.51
C MET A 344 -21.84 14.02 15.50
N MET A 345 -22.61 13.70 16.53
CA MET A 345 -24.02 14.15 16.66
C MET A 345 -24.12 15.66 16.84
N LYS A 346 -23.24 16.27 17.62
CA LYS A 346 -23.19 17.72 17.77
C LYS A 346 -22.96 18.43 16.44
N ASN A 347 -21.99 17.94 15.64
CA ASN A 347 -21.70 18.49 14.32
C ASN A 347 -22.85 18.27 13.34
N LEU A 348 -23.46 17.07 13.34
CA LEU A 348 -24.64 16.77 12.51
C LEU A 348 -25.76 17.77 12.77
N ASN A 349 -26.02 18.10 14.04
CA ASN A 349 -27.08 18.99 14.46
C ASN A 349 -26.72 20.48 14.36
N LYS A 350 -25.51 20.83 13.95
CA LYS A 350 -25.02 22.23 13.87
C LYS A 350 -25.95 23.17 13.10
N PHE A 351 -26.53 22.66 12.02
CA PHE A 351 -27.48 23.40 11.18
C PHE A 351 -28.94 22.95 11.40
N ARG A 352 -29.27 22.54 12.60
CA ARG A 352 -30.66 22.40 13.12
C ARG A 352 -31.64 21.81 12.10
N GLY A 353 -31.31 20.62 11.57
CA GLY A 353 -32.19 19.86 10.70
C GLY A 353 -32.02 20.08 9.19
N LEU A 354 -31.15 20.98 8.72
CA LEU A 354 -30.93 21.18 7.27
C LEU A 354 -30.50 19.92 6.53
N VAL A 355 -29.91 18.95 7.20
CA VAL A 355 -29.53 17.64 6.65
C VAL A 355 -30.72 16.84 6.09
N HIS A 356 -31.96 17.22 6.47
CA HIS A 356 -33.21 16.60 6.01
C HIS A 356 -33.84 17.32 4.81
N SER A 357 -33.24 18.42 4.32
CA SER A 357 -33.84 19.29 3.30
C SER A 357 -34.23 18.56 2.02
N GLN A 358 -33.42 17.59 1.57
CA GLN A 358 -33.72 16.78 0.38
C GLN A 358 -34.96 15.87 0.62
N ARG A 359 -35.08 15.27 1.81
CA ARG A 359 -36.27 14.46 2.14
C ARG A 359 -37.56 15.28 2.05
N VAL A 360 -37.53 16.51 2.58
CA VAL A 360 -38.68 17.42 2.52
C VAL A 360 -38.99 17.79 1.07
N LEU A 361 -37.98 18.11 0.28
CA LEU A 361 -38.14 18.42 -1.15
C LEU A 361 -38.82 17.27 -1.90
N LEU A 362 -38.34 16.04 -1.68
CA LEU A 362 -38.92 14.84 -2.29
C LEU A 362 -40.36 14.59 -1.83
N ALA A 363 -40.66 14.79 -0.56
CA ALA A 363 -42.03 14.64 -0.03
C ALA A 363 -42.99 15.64 -0.67
N LEU A 364 -42.59 16.91 -0.83
CA LEU A 364 -43.38 17.92 -1.51
C LEU A 364 -43.66 17.54 -2.96
N THR A 365 -42.66 17.06 -3.70
CA THR A 365 -42.86 16.65 -5.10
C THR A 365 -43.77 15.42 -5.19
N GLN A 366 -43.67 14.46 -4.25
CA GLN A 366 -44.57 13.30 -4.19
C GLN A 366 -46.00 13.69 -3.85
N ALA A 367 -46.19 14.77 -3.09
CA ALA A 367 -47.50 15.35 -2.78
C ALA A 367 -48.11 16.19 -3.94
N GLY A 368 -47.42 16.25 -5.10
CA GLY A 368 -47.92 16.91 -6.30
C GLY A 368 -47.43 18.36 -6.47
N VAL A 369 -46.54 18.86 -5.63
CA VAL A 369 -45.91 20.19 -5.81
C VAL A 369 -44.88 20.12 -6.95
N SER A 370 -44.84 21.14 -7.83
CA SER A 370 -43.81 21.19 -8.86
C SER A 370 -42.39 21.16 -8.26
N ARG A 371 -41.43 20.66 -9.03
CA ARG A 371 -40.04 20.63 -8.55
C ARG A 371 -39.50 22.02 -8.22
N GLU A 372 -39.83 22.99 -9.05
CA GLU A 372 -39.42 24.39 -8.88
C GLU A 372 -40.03 25.01 -7.63
N ASP A 373 -41.32 24.76 -7.38
CA ASP A 373 -41.99 25.26 -6.18
C ASP A 373 -41.52 24.53 -4.93
N ALA A 374 -41.35 23.21 -4.99
CA ALA A 374 -40.80 22.42 -3.87
C ALA A 374 -39.38 22.92 -3.50
N TYR A 375 -38.54 23.19 -4.49
CA TYR A 375 -37.22 23.77 -4.28
C TYR A 375 -37.31 25.16 -3.62
N ARG A 376 -38.16 26.05 -4.14
CA ARG A 376 -38.38 27.39 -3.60
C ARG A 376 -38.85 27.34 -2.14
N LEU A 377 -39.80 26.45 -1.83
CA LEU A 377 -40.35 26.27 -0.47
C LEU A 377 -39.27 25.78 0.51
N VAL A 378 -38.51 24.77 0.13
CA VAL A 378 -37.44 24.26 0.96
C VAL A 378 -36.34 25.29 1.15
N GLN A 379 -35.90 25.94 0.08
CA GLN A 379 -34.82 26.93 0.11
C GLN A 379 -35.14 28.11 1.00
N ARG A 380 -36.35 28.71 0.88
CA ARG A 380 -36.72 29.89 1.71
C ARG A 380 -36.72 29.59 3.20
N ASN A 381 -37.12 28.37 3.60
CA ASN A 381 -37.11 27.97 5.00
C ASN A 381 -35.68 27.59 5.45
N ALA A 382 -34.90 26.94 4.58
CA ALA A 382 -33.50 26.62 4.85
C ALA A 382 -32.64 27.89 5.03
N MET A 383 -32.88 28.96 4.25
CA MET A 383 -32.13 30.22 4.39
C MET A 383 -32.39 30.91 5.72
N LYS A 384 -33.61 30.80 6.31
CA LYS A 384 -33.88 31.32 7.65
C LYS A 384 -33.05 30.56 8.74
N VAL A 385 -32.84 29.27 8.55
CA VAL A 385 -31.96 28.49 9.43
C VAL A 385 -30.53 28.97 9.29
N TRP A 386 -30.05 29.10 8.07
CA TRP A 386 -28.68 29.49 7.74
C TRP A 386 -28.34 30.92 8.22
N GLU A 387 -29.22 31.88 7.94
CA GLU A 387 -28.96 33.31 8.21
C GLU A 387 -29.35 33.72 9.63
N GLN A 388 -30.40 33.11 10.21
CA GLN A 388 -31.01 33.56 11.45
C GLN A 388 -30.88 32.55 12.59
N GLY A 389 -30.29 31.37 12.33
CA GLY A 389 -30.08 30.33 13.33
C GLY A 389 -31.38 29.68 13.85
N LYS A 390 -32.43 29.70 13.02
CA LYS A 390 -33.72 29.08 13.37
C LYS A 390 -33.66 27.57 13.23
N ASP A 391 -34.72 26.87 13.72
CA ASP A 391 -34.88 25.44 13.55
C ASP A 391 -35.61 25.14 12.22
N PHE A 392 -35.10 24.18 11.43
CA PHE A 392 -35.68 23.89 10.12
C PHE A 392 -37.06 23.25 10.21
N LEU A 393 -37.28 22.35 11.16
CA LEU A 393 -38.57 21.74 11.39
C LEU A 393 -39.64 22.79 11.79
N ASP A 394 -39.29 23.69 12.69
CA ASP A 394 -40.21 24.73 13.16
C ASP A 394 -40.60 25.69 12.02
N GLU A 395 -39.63 26.08 11.19
CA GLU A 395 -39.91 26.94 10.01
C GLU A 395 -40.80 26.25 8.96
N LEU A 396 -40.62 24.94 8.74
CA LEU A 396 -41.47 24.16 7.83
C LEU A 396 -42.89 24.02 8.41
N LEU A 397 -43.05 23.82 9.69
CA LEU A 397 -44.34 23.70 10.35
C LEU A 397 -45.12 25.04 10.40
N ALA A 398 -44.40 26.16 10.41
CA ALA A 398 -44.98 27.51 10.36
C ALA A 398 -45.31 27.94 8.93
N ASP A 399 -44.80 27.29 7.89
CA ASP A 399 -45.01 27.65 6.51
C ASP A 399 -46.35 27.12 5.97
N GLN A 400 -47.29 28.03 5.67
CA GLN A 400 -48.65 27.67 5.23
C GLN A 400 -48.65 26.94 3.87
N GLU A 401 -47.77 27.25 2.96
CA GLU A 401 -47.68 26.57 1.64
C GLU A 401 -47.13 25.15 1.80
N VAL A 402 -46.16 24.95 2.65
CA VAL A 402 -45.66 23.62 2.98
C VAL A 402 -46.77 22.79 3.71
N ARG A 403 -47.45 23.39 4.66
CA ARG A 403 -48.56 22.77 5.42
C ARG A 403 -49.79 22.47 4.57
N ALA A 404 -49.99 23.16 3.48
CA ALA A 404 -51.04 22.86 2.50
C ALA A 404 -50.77 21.57 1.71
N ALA A 405 -49.50 21.22 1.50
CA ALA A 405 -49.08 20.02 0.78
C ALA A 405 -48.79 18.81 1.68
N LEU A 406 -48.28 19.04 2.88
CA LEU A 406 -47.83 17.99 3.80
C LEU A 406 -48.49 18.17 5.21
N SER A 407 -48.95 17.10 5.81
CA SER A 407 -49.40 17.10 7.21
C SER A 407 -48.24 17.36 8.17
N GLU A 408 -48.53 17.74 9.40
CA GLU A 408 -47.52 17.89 10.44
C GLU A 408 -46.79 16.58 10.74
N GLU A 409 -47.52 15.47 10.76
CA GLU A 409 -46.95 14.14 10.94
C GLU A 409 -46.00 13.77 9.83
N ASP A 410 -46.38 14.01 8.56
CA ASP A 410 -45.52 13.79 7.39
C ASP A 410 -44.23 14.60 7.47
N ILE A 411 -44.30 15.88 7.87
CA ILE A 411 -43.11 16.73 7.99
C ILE A 411 -42.20 16.22 9.10
N ARG A 412 -42.72 15.89 10.29
CA ARG A 412 -41.94 15.38 11.42
C ARG A 412 -41.26 14.06 11.10
N GLU A 413 -41.91 13.14 10.37
CA GLU A 413 -41.34 11.87 9.93
C GLU A 413 -40.10 12.07 9.03
N LYS A 414 -40.00 13.19 8.26
CA LYS A 414 -38.83 13.47 7.41
C LYS A 414 -37.56 13.77 8.22
N PHE A 415 -37.69 14.03 9.52
CA PHE A 415 -36.56 14.30 10.42
C PHE A 415 -36.03 13.05 11.16
N ASP A 416 -36.53 11.87 10.80
CA ASP A 416 -35.98 10.60 11.31
C ASP A 416 -34.64 10.30 10.67
N LEU A 417 -33.57 10.18 11.49
CA LEU A 417 -32.21 9.83 11.05
C LEU A 417 -32.12 8.39 10.53
N GLY A 418 -32.95 7.48 11.03
CA GLY A 418 -32.97 6.07 10.61
C GLY A 418 -33.22 5.90 9.11
N TYR A 419 -33.94 6.84 8.49
CA TYR A 419 -34.15 6.85 7.06
C TYR A 419 -32.82 6.87 6.26
N HIS A 420 -31.84 7.65 6.70
CA HIS A 420 -30.55 7.80 6.01
C HIS A 420 -29.65 6.57 6.20
N THR A 421 -29.85 5.80 7.26
CA THR A 421 -29.02 4.63 7.58
C THR A 421 -29.66 3.28 7.24
N LYS A 422 -30.90 3.27 6.75
CA LYS A 422 -31.70 2.06 6.48
C LYS A 422 -31.06 1.03 5.55
N HIS A 423 -30.07 1.44 4.74
CA HIS A 423 -29.35 0.56 3.80
C HIS A 423 -27.89 0.26 4.21
N VAL A 424 -27.50 0.62 5.44
CA VAL A 424 -26.15 0.33 5.94
C VAL A 424 -25.86 -1.18 5.94
N ASP A 425 -26.83 -2.00 6.32
CA ASP A 425 -26.71 -3.47 6.26
C ASP A 425 -26.41 -3.98 4.86
N THR A 426 -27.06 -3.40 3.85
CA THR A 426 -26.82 -3.75 2.44
C THR A 426 -25.39 -3.41 2.00
N ILE A 427 -24.89 -2.25 2.45
CA ILE A 427 -23.50 -1.83 2.16
C ILE A 427 -22.51 -2.80 2.82
N PHE A 428 -22.72 -3.10 4.12
CA PHE A 428 -21.87 -4.03 4.85
C PHE A 428 -21.86 -5.43 4.24
N LYS A 429 -23.02 -5.92 3.83
CA LYS A 429 -23.11 -7.21 3.13
C LYS A 429 -22.33 -7.22 1.80
N ARG A 430 -22.32 -6.12 1.05
CA ARG A 430 -21.56 -6.01 -0.21
C ARG A 430 -20.05 -5.99 0.00
N VAL A 431 -19.61 -5.43 1.12
CA VAL A 431 -18.18 -5.24 1.42
C VAL A 431 -17.59 -6.44 2.14
N PHE A 432 -18.33 -7.04 3.08
CA PHE A 432 -17.80 -8.05 4.00
C PHE A 432 -18.39 -9.44 3.79
N GLY A 433 -19.39 -9.59 2.95
CA GLY A 433 -19.96 -10.86 2.68
C GLY A 433 -20.89 -11.42 2.32
#